data_580201df3ff73c4526b0b13befb9892a
#
_entry.id   580201df3ff73c4526b0b13befb9892a
#
_cell.length_a   1.000
_cell.length_b   1.000
_cell.length_c   1.000
_cell.angle_alpha   90.00
_cell.angle_beta   90.00
_cell.angle_gamma   90.00
#
_symmetry.space_group_name_H-M   'P 1'
#
loop_
_entity.id
_entity.type
_entity.pdbx_description
1 polymer ?
#
loop_
_entity_poly.entity_id
_entity_poly.type
_entity_poly.pdbx_seq_one_letter_code
_entity_poly.pdbx_strand_id
1 'polypeptide(L)'
;LISEVDRVAKQSDFNGTKLLDGSFTSQLFQVGANAGQAIAINSVVDAKADTLGAATFANVYNTQAIAADKAAADTTFSGLQIAITPPGAAAPTTIKIADFSVKAGESITAATAAAVNSRLGETGVMAKLDGGKISLHSAVAGQEYELSVSATPTTGATAVDATFANIGLQQVALGAGGTLTGATARHVEDLNVSTVEGAQQALSIVDKALESVNSVRADLGAIQNRFTSVVANLQTSSENLAASRSRIRDTDFAKETAELTRTQILQQAGTAMLAQANQVPQNVMSLLQR
;
A
#
# COMPACT_ATOMS: atom_id res chain seq x y z
N LEU A 1 -13.51 -3.51 -18.98
CA LEU A 1 -12.32 -3.64 -18.13
C LEU A 1 -12.66 -3.53 -16.65
N ILE A 2 -13.36 -2.48 -16.20
CA ILE A 2 -13.75 -2.29 -14.78
C ILE A 2 -14.55 -3.50 -14.27
N SER A 3 -15.58 -3.93 -15.02
CA SER A 3 -16.38 -5.11 -14.67
C SER A 3 -15.56 -6.40 -14.58
N GLU A 4 -14.46 -6.49 -15.34
CA GLU A 4 -13.57 -7.64 -15.31
C GLU A 4 -12.67 -7.62 -14.05
N VAL A 5 -12.19 -6.44 -13.66
CA VAL A 5 -11.45 -6.27 -12.40
C VAL A 5 -12.35 -6.67 -11.22
N ASP A 6 -13.57 -6.15 -11.18
CA ASP A 6 -14.56 -6.48 -10.14
C ASP A 6 -14.91 -7.98 -10.13
N ARG A 7 -15.08 -8.60 -11.31
CA ARG A 7 -15.30 -10.03 -11.41
C ARG A 7 -14.14 -10.85 -10.83
N VAL A 8 -12.92 -10.51 -11.17
CA VAL A 8 -11.73 -11.18 -10.66
C VAL A 8 -11.64 -11.01 -9.14
N ALA A 9 -11.88 -9.80 -8.62
CA ALA A 9 -11.87 -9.55 -7.19
C ALA A 9 -12.90 -10.41 -6.43
N LYS A 10 -14.12 -10.48 -6.94
CA LYS A 10 -15.22 -11.24 -6.32
C LYS A 10 -15.13 -12.76 -6.50
N GLN A 11 -14.47 -13.23 -7.57
CA GLN A 11 -14.39 -14.66 -7.88
C GLN A 11 -13.11 -15.32 -7.37
N SER A 12 -12.09 -14.53 -7.01
CA SER A 12 -10.83 -15.08 -6.48
C SER A 12 -11.03 -15.67 -5.09
N ASP A 13 -11.03 -16.99 -5.02
CA ASP A 13 -11.07 -17.68 -3.73
C ASP A 13 -10.05 -18.81 -3.64
N PHE A 14 -9.73 -19.20 -2.42
CA PHE A 14 -8.92 -20.35 -2.12
C PHE A 14 -9.60 -21.14 -0.99
N ASN A 15 -9.96 -22.38 -1.29
CA ASN A 15 -10.65 -23.26 -0.33
C ASN A 15 -11.91 -22.61 0.30
N GLY A 16 -12.69 -21.89 -0.52
CA GLY A 16 -13.91 -21.20 -0.09
C GLY A 16 -13.69 -19.85 0.63
N THR A 17 -12.44 -19.45 0.85
CA THR A 17 -12.10 -18.14 1.43
C THR A 17 -11.84 -17.16 0.31
N LYS A 18 -12.58 -16.06 0.27
CA LYS A 18 -12.35 -14.95 -0.66
C LYS A 18 -11.06 -14.25 -0.32
N LEU A 19 -10.26 -13.89 -1.35
CA LEU A 19 -8.93 -13.32 -1.15
C LEU A 19 -8.86 -11.82 -1.44
N LEU A 20 -9.68 -11.31 -2.39
CA LEU A 20 -9.53 -9.98 -2.95
C LEU A 20 -10.80 -9.12 -2.81
N ASP A 21 -11.81 -9.57 -2.11
CA ASP A 21 -13.08 -8.85 -1.92
C ASP A 21 -13.17 -8.06 -0.61
N GLY A 22 -12.04 -7.91 0.09
CA GLY A 22 -11.97 -7.22 1.38
C GLY A 22 -12.44 -8.05 2.58
N SER A 23 -13.00 -9.24 2.38
CA SER A 23 -13.43 -10.11 3.47
C SER A 23 -12.28 -10.90 4.10
N PHE A 24 -11.13 -10.97 3.43
CA PHE A 24 -9.94 -11.63 3.93
C PHE A 24 -9.38 -10.88 5.13
N THR A 25 -9.64 -11.39 6.31
CA THR A 25 -9.09 -10.89 7.57
C THR A 25 -7.89 -11.72 7.98
N SER A 26 -7.07 -11.20 8.88
CA SER A 26 -5.84 -11.82 9.36
C SER A 26 -5.98 -13.32 9.59
N GLN A 27 -5.25 -14.13 8.82
CA GLN A 27 -5.16 -15.57 8.98
C GLN A 27 -3.85 -15.93 9.65
N LEU A 28 -3.93 -16.80 10.66
CA LEU A 28 -2.77 -17.29 11.39
C LEU A 28 -2.39 -18.67 10.86
N PHE A 29 -1.18 -18.80 10.37
CA PHE A 29 -0.60 -20.06 9.93
C PHE A 29 0.36 -20.56 11.00
N GLN A 30 -0.01 -21.63 11.68
CA GLN A 30 0.85 -22.26 12.68
C GLN A 30 2.07 -22.88 11.99
N VAL A 31 3.26 -22.42 12.37
CA VAL A 31 4.53 -22.83 11.76
C VAL A 31 5.45 -23.57 12.73
N GLY A 32 5.07 -23.69 13.99
CA GLY A 32 5.87 -24.39 15.00
C GLY A 32 5.00 -25.13 16.01
N ALA A 33 5.64 -25.95 16.85
CA ALA A 33 4.97 -26.84 17.82
C ALA A 33 4.48 -26.11 19.07
N ASN A 34 4.98 -24.89 19.34
CA ASN A 34 4.65 -24.16 20.56
C ASN A 34 3.57 -23.08 20.29
N ALA A 35 2.82 -22.74 21.31
CA ALA A 35 1.87 -21.64 21.25
C ALA A 35 2.56 -20.33 20.86
N GLY A 36 1.94 -19.56 19.94
CA GLY A 36 2.48 -18.30 19.44
C GLY A 36 3.48 -18.43 18.29
N GLN A 37 3.85 -19.62 17.88
CA GLN A 37 4.69 -19.85 16.68
C GLN A 37 3.83 -19.86 15.43
N ALA A 38 3.24 -18.71 15.09
CA ALA A 38 2.39 -18.55 13.93
C ALA A 38 2.86 -17.35 13.07
N ILE A 39 2.65 -17.44 11.76
CA ILE A 39 2.79 -16.32 10.83
C ILE A 39 1.39 -15.79 10.55
N ALA A 40 1.17 -14.50 10.83
CA ALA A 40 -0.06 -13.83 10.45
C ALA A 40 0.10 -13.32 9.00
N ILE A 41 -0.86 -13.64 8.15
CA ILE A 41 -1.11 -12.91 6.91
C ILE A 41 -2.20 -11.91 7.24
N ASN A 42 -1.83 -10.61 7.24
CA ASN A 42 -2.78 -9.53 7.47
C ASN A 42 -3.79 -9.45 6.30
N SER A 43 -4.72 -8.53 6.38
CA SER A 43 -5.68 -8.33 5.30
C SER A 43 -4.99 -8.10 3.96
N VAL A 44 -5.48 -8.72 2.91
CA VAL A 44 -5.14 -8.42 1.53
C VAL A 44 -6.02 -7.25 1.08
N VAL A 45 -5.55 -6.47 0.09
CA VAL A 45 -6.33 -5.35 -0.44
C VAL A 45 -7.70 -5.80 -0.91
N ASP A 46 -8.71 -4.98 -0.66
CA ASP A 46 -9.99 -5.07 -1.36
C ASP A 46 -9.79 -4.53 -2.78
N ALA A 47 -9.80 -5.44 -3.75
CA ALA A 47 -9.57 -5.14 -5.15
C ALA A 47 -10.86 -4.93 -5.95
N LYS A 48 -12.01 -4.80 -5.27
CA LYS A 48 -13.27 -4.45 -5.93
C LYS A 48 -13.18 -3.06 -6.55
N ALA A 49 -13.89 -2.85 -7.63
CA ALA A 49 -13.89 -1.58 -8.36
C ALA A 49 -14.41 -0.41 -7.51
N ASP A 50 -15.31 -0.68 -6.57
CA ASP A 50 -15.91 0.29 -5.65
C ASP A 50 -15.00 0.70 -4.47
N THR A 51 -13.86 0.03 -4.31
CA THR A 51 -12.93 0.26 -3.19
C THR A 51 -11.52 0.58 -3.68
N LEU A 52 -11.11 -0.05 -4.79
CA LEU A 52 -9.76 0.09 -5.33
C LEU A 52 -9.53 1.50 -5.89
N GLY A 53 -8.36 2.06 -5.61
CA GLY A 53 -7.94 3.35 -6.16
C GLY A 53 -8.58 4.55 -5.48
N ALA A 54 -8.96 4.44 -4.19
CA ALA A 54 -9.56 5.52 -3.42
C ALA A 54 -8.78 6.83 -3.55
N ALA A 55 -9.35 7.79 -4.27
CA ALA A 55 -8.78 9.10 -4.54
C ALA A 55 -9.80 10.18 -4.16
N THR A 56 -9.46 11.03 -3.22
CA THR A 56 -10.31 12.15 -2.80
C THR A 56 -9.86 13.41 -3.51
N PHE A 57 -10.78 14.05 -4.21
CA PHE A 57 -10.52 15.33 -4.90
C PHE A 57 -11.17 16.46 -4.14
N ALA A 58 -10.54 17.64 -4.17
CA ALA A 58 -11.13 18.82 -3.57
C ALA A 58 -12.51 19.12 -4.19
N ASN A 59 -13.39 19.65 -3.38
CA ASN A 59 -14.74 20.01 -3.79
C ASN A 59 -14.70 20.98 -4.98
N VAL A 60 -15.65 20.78 -5.91
CA VAL A 60 -15.82 21.65 -7.05
C VAL A 60 -16.27 23.03 -6.57
N TYR A 61 -15.55 24.05 -7.04
CA TYR A 61 -15.95 25.43 -6.81
C TYR A 61 -16.68 25.95 -8.05
N ASN A 62 -17.93 26.36 -7.86
CA ASN A 62 -18.73 26.95 -8.92
C ASN A 62 -18.82 28.45 -8.70
N THR A 63 -18.46 29.23 -9.71
CA THR A 63 -18.58 30.68 -9.67
C THR A 63 -20.00 31.13 -9.97
N GLN A 64 -20.31 32.40 -9.68
CA GLN A 64 -21.52 33.03 -10.19
C GLN A 64 -21.30 33.56 -11.60
N ALA A 65 -22.37 33.60 -12.40
CA ALA A 65 -22.32 34.28 -13.69
C ALA A 65 -22.04 35.76 -13.50
N ILE A 66 -21.13 36.33 -14.28
CA ILE A 66 -20.92 37.79 -14.29
C ILE A 66 -22.02 38.46 -15.13
N ALA A 67 -22.47 39.64 -14.67
CA ALA A 67 -23.56 40.36 -15.33
C ALA A 67 -23.21 40.81 -16.76
N ALA A 68 -21.92 41.06 -17.03
CA ALA A 68 -21.40 41.39 -18.35
C ALA A 68 -20.18 40.55 -18.66
N ASP A 69 -20.39 39.34 -19.28
CA ASP A 69 -19.31 38.44 -19.65
C ASP A 69 -18.48 38.94 -20.83
N LYS A 70 -18.96 39.94 -21.55
CA LYS A 70 -18.21 40.50 -22.69
C LYS A 70 -17.47 41.76 -22.28
N ALA A 71 -16.18 41.79 -22.62
CA ALA A 71 -15.37 42.97 -22.39
C ALA A 71 -15.89 44.18 -23.19
N ALA A 72 -16.09 45.34 -22.53
CA ALA A 72 -16.53 46.55 -23.17
C ALA A 72 -15.43 47.23 -24.00
N ALA A 73 -14.16 46.99 -23.67
CA ALA A 73 -12.97 47.47 -24.36
C ALA A 73 -11.85 46.45 -24.20
N ASP A 74 -10.77 46.61 -24.97
CA ASP A 74 -9.56 45.80 -24.82
C ASP A 74 -9.03 45.97 -23.39
N THR A 75 -9.03 44.90 -22.62
CA THR A 75 -8.71 44.92 -21.20
C THR A 75 -7.66 43.82 -20.89
N THR A 76 -6.64 44.17 -20.10
CA THR A 76 -5.66 43.23 -19.60
C THR A 76 -5.88 43.03 -18.10
N PHE A 77 -5.97 41.77 -17.71
CA PHE A 77 -6.15 41.34 -16.32
C PHE A 77 -4.83 40.83 -15.78
N SER A 78 -4.47 41.24 -14.56
CA SER A 78 -3.24 40.88 -13.88
C SER A 78 -3.50 40.49 -12.41
N GLY A 79 -2.55 39.79 -11.80
CA GLY A 79 -2.54 39.52 -10.37
C GLY A 79 -3.36 38.30 -9.91
N LEU A 80 -3.89 37.50 -10.82
CA LEU A 80 -4.55 36.21 -10.45
C LEU A 80 -3.53 35.21 -9.96
N GLN A 81 -3.80 34.56 -8.82
CA GLN A 81 -2.94 33.57 -8.20
C GLN A 81 -3.75 32.37 -7.73
N ILE A 82 -3.15 31.20 -7.79
CA ILE A 82 -3.70 29.96 -7.22
C ILE A 82 -2.70 29.45 -6.17
N ALA A 83 -3.13 29.39 -4.93
CA ALA A 83 -2.41 28.70 -3.88
C ALA A 83 -2.87 27.24 -3.86
N ILE A 84 -1.95 26.30 -3.91
CA ILE A 84 -2.18 24.87 -3.85
C ILE A 84 -1.54 24.31 -2.59
N THR A 85 -2.24 23.39 -1.93
CA THR A 85 -1.69 22.60 -0.82
C THR A 85 -1.56 21.15 -1.33
N PRO A 86 -0.35 20.71 -1.72
CA PRO A 86 -0.14 19.35 -2.17
C PRO A 86 -0.43 18.33 -1.07
N PRO A 87 -0.71 17.06 -1.40
CA PRO A 87 -0.95 16.02 -0.42
C PRO A 87 0.19 15.92 0.59
N GLY A 88 -0.14 16.06 1.89
CA GLY A 88 0.85 15.98 2.99
C GLY A 88 1.69 17.23 3.22
N ALA A 89 1.50 18.30 2.45
CA ALA A 89 2.17 19.57 2.69
C ALA A 89 1.50 20.37 3.83
N ALA A 90 2.32 20.98 4.69
CA ALA A 90 1.84 21.80 5.81
C ALA A 90 1.53 23.27 5.41
N ALA A 91 2.01 23.70 4.24
CA ALA A 91 1.83 25.08 3.77
C ALA A 91 1.49 25.11 2.28
N PRO A 92 0.63 26.08 1.85
CA PRO A 92 0.30 26.26 0.45
C PRO A 92 1.48 26.84 -0.36
N THR A 93 1.56 26.44 -1.61
CA THR A 93 2.46 27.05 -2.61
C THR A 93 1.64 27.92 -3.53
N THR A 94 2.00 29.20 -3.66
CA THR A 94 1.28 30.15 -4.51
C THR A 94 1.88 30.19 -5.91
N ILE A 95 1.05 29.96 -6.91
CA ILE A 95 1.40 30.00 -8.33
C ILE A 95 0.70 31.19 -8.97
N LYS A 96 1.46 32.07 -9.59
CA LYS A 96 0.91 33.21 -10.32
C LYS A 96 0.45 32.77 -11.70
N ILE A 97 -0.78 33.14 -12.04
CA ILE A 97 -1.31 33.04 -13.39
C ILE A 97 -0.75 34.20 -14.21
N ALA A 98 -0.29 33.92 -15.42
CA ALA A 98 0.19 34.98 -16.30
C ALA A 98 -0.93 35.98 -16.62
N ASP A 99 -0.52 37.24 -16.80
CA ASP A 99 -1.46 38.26 -17.23
C ASP A 99 -2.09 37.89 -18.56
N PHE A 100 -3.38 38.12 -18.71
CA PHE A 100 -4.13 37.78 -19.91
C PHE A 100 -4.97 38.97 -20.39
N SER A 101 -5.11 39.09 -21.71
CA SER A 101 -5.84 40.15 -22.36
C SER A 101 -7.10 39.62 -23.03
N VAL A 102 -8.18 40.40 -22.91
CA VAL A 102 -9.47 40.12 -23.50
C VAL A 102 -9.81 41.29 -24.41
N LYS A 103 -10.13 41.03 -25.66
CA LYS A 103 -10.53 42.08 -26.61
C LYS A 103 -11.98 42.48 -26.42
N ALA A 104 -12.33 43.70 -26.86
CA ALA A 104 -13.69 44.15 -26.85
C ALA A 104 -14.63 43.18 -27.53
N GLY A 105 -15.69 42.79 -26.83
CA GLY A 105 -16.70 41.81 -27.30
C GLY A 105 -16.37 40.32 -27.05
N GLU A 106 -15.15 39.99 -26.57
CA GLU A 106 -14.80 38.63 -26.16
C GLU A 106 -15.29 38.29 -24.75
N SER A 107 -15.44 36.99 -24.46
CA SER A 107 -15.88 36.51 -23.16
C SER A 107 -14.74 36.57 -22.15
N ILE A 108 -14.97 37.27 -21.06
CA ILE A 108 -14.02 37.39 -19.93
C ILE A 108 -13.88 36.04 -19.21
N THR A 109 -15.00 35.33 -18.98
CA THR A 109 -14.98 34.04 -18.31
C THR A 109 -14.22 32.97 -19.12
N ALA A 110 -14.33 33.00 -20.46
CA ALA A 110 -13.59 32.13 -21.34
C ALA A 110 -12.08 32.37 -21.27
N ALA A 111 -11.68 33.66 -21.31
CA ALA A 111 -10.28 34.04 -21.20
C ALA A 111 -9.68 33.68 -19.82
N THR A 112 -10.44 33.91 -18.75
CA THR A 112 -10.06 33.55 -17.38
C THR A 112 -9.87 32.02 -17.26
N ALA A 113 -10.82 31.24 -17.77
CA ALA A 113 -10.69 29.80 -17.76
C ALA A 113 -9.48 29.30 -18.56
N ALA A 114 -9.22 29.91 -19.71
CA ALA A 114 -8.01 29.60 -20.50
C ALA A 114 -6.72 29.96 -19.76
N ALA A 115 -6.69 31.10 -19.06
CA ALA A 115 -5.54 31.54 -18.26
C ALA A 115 -5.27 30.56 -17.09
N VAL A 116 -6.29 30.14 -16.37
CA VAL A 116 -6.16 29.11 -15.32
C VAL A 116 -5.66 27.79 -15.91
N ASN A 117 -6.25 27.34 -17.00
CA ASN A 117 -5.88 26.07 -17.64
C ASN A 117 -4.45 26.10 -18.23
N SER A 118 -3.90 27.27 -18.55
CA SER A 118 -2.51 27.41 -19.03
C SER A 118 -1.49 26.96 -17.99
N ARG A 119 -1.87 26.94 -16.70
CA ARG A 119 -1.05 26.51 -15.56
C ARG A 119 -1.52 25.18 -14.94
N LEU A 120 -2.37 24.43 -15.65
CA LEU A 120 -2.91 23.17 -15.15
C LEU A 120 -1.82 22.19 -14.71
N GLY A 121 -0.75 22.08 -15.48
CA GLY A 121 0.38 21.17 -15.15
C GLY A 121 1.12 21.53 -13.86
N GLU A 122 1.07 22.79 -13.42
CA GLU A 122 1.71 23.26 -12.19
C GLU A 122 0.74 23.31 -11.02
N THR A 123 -0.52 23.71 -11.29
CA THR A 123 -1.52 23.92 -10.27
C THR A 123 -2.37 22.69 -9.95
N GLY A 124 -2.51 21.76 -10.92
CA GLY A 124 -3.46 20.66 -10.82
C GLY A 124 -4.92 21.12 -10.74
N VAL A 125 -5.21 22.40 -11.03
CA VAL A 125 -6.55 22.97 -11.00
C VAL A 125 -7.02 23.28 -12.41
N MET A 126 -8.15 22.72 -12.80
CA MET A 126 -8.77 22.90 -14.11
C MET A 126 -10.00 23.78 -14.01
N ALA A 127 -10.12 24.74 -14.91
CA ALA A 127 -11.29 25.58 -15.07
C ALA A 127 -12.16 25.07 -16.23
N LYS A 128 -13.45 24.86 -15.96
CA LYS A 128 -14.46 24.48 -16.94
C LYS A 128 -15.51 25.57 -17.05
N LEU A 129 -15.96 25.88 -18.25
CA LEU A 129 -17.07 26.78 -18.50
C LEU A 129 -18.38 26.01 -18.56
N ASP A 130 -19.36 26.47 -17.81
CA ASP A 130 -20.71 25.95 -17.83
C ASP A 130 -21.72 27.10 -17.74
N GLY A 131 -22.40 27.40 -18.86
CA GLY A 131 -23.44 28.45 -18.90
C GLY A 131 -22.98 29.83 -18.49
N GLY A 132 -21.75 30.24 -18.85
CA GLY A 132 -21.19 31.55 -18.47
C GLY A 132 -20.65 31.61 -17.05
N LYS A 133 -20.51 30.48 -16.39
CA LYS A 133 -19.89 30.34 -15.06
C LYS A 133 -18.58 29.52 -15.22
N ILE A 134 -17.64 29.75 -14.33
CA ILE A 134 -16.42 28.97 -14.25
C ILE A 134 -16.59 27.96 -13.10
N SER A 135 -16.36 26.70 -13.38
CA SER A 135 -16.26 25.65 -12.38
C SER A 135 -14.79 25.25 -12.27
N LEU A 136 -14.26 25.25 -11.06
CA LEU A 136 -12.88 24.83 -10.79
C LEU A 136 -12.86 23.43 -10.21
N HIS A 137 -12.04 22.57 -10.77
CA HIS A 137 -11.93 21.18 -10.41
C HIS A 137 -10.47 20.83 -10.10
N SER A 138 -10.23 20.09 -9.02
CA SER A 138 -8.92 19.49 -8.78
C SER A 138 -8.71 18.27 -9.68
N ALA A 139 -7.58 18.22 -10.36
CA ALA A 139 -7.14 17.07 -11.14
C ALA A 139 -6.25 16.11 -10.32
N VAL A 140 -5.70 16.60 -9.19
CA VAL A 140 -4.79 15.85 -8.32
C VAL A 140 -5.50 15.41 -7.06
N ALA A 141 -5.42 14.12 -6.76
CA ALA A 141 -6.01 13.56 -5.55
C ALA A 141 -5.27 14.04 -4.28
N GLY A 142 -6.03 14.36 -3.24
CA GLY A 142 -5.48 14.83 -1.96
C GLY A 142 -4.97 16.25 -1.96
N GLN A 143 -5.13 16.99 -3.06
CA GLN A 143 -4.71 18.39 -3.18
C GLN A 143 -5.88 19.35 -2.90
N GLU A 144 -5.65 20.32 -2.03
CA GLU A 144 -6.53 21.47 -1.84
C GLU A 144 -6.03 22.67 -2.64
N TYR A 145 -6.93 23.60 -2.96
CA TYR A 145 -6.57 24.83 -3.66
C TYR A 145 -7.36 26.03 -3.15
N GLU A 146 -6.75 27.19 -3.25
CA GLU A 146 -7.34 28.48 -2.93
C GLU A 146 -7.05 29.47 -4.05
N LEU A 147 -8.03 30.24 -4.45
CA LEU A 147 -7.81 31.35 -5.38
C LEU A 147 -7.61 32.64 -4.60
N SER A 148 -6.59 33.38 -4.99
CA SER A 148 -6.36 34.75 -4.49
C SER A 148 -6.07 35.69 -5.66
N VAL A 149 -6.42 36.93 -5.48
CA VAL A 149 -6.06 38.00 -6.39
C VAL A 149 -5.18 38.97 -5.62
N SER A 150 -3.94 39.12 -6.10
CA SER A 150 -3.03 40.10 -5.55
C SER A 150 -3.33 41.46 -6.17
N ALA A 151 -3.93 42.35 -5.39
CA ALA A 151 -4.18 43.72 -5.80
C ALA A 151 -2.84 44.52 -5.85
N THR A 152 -2.08 44.36 -6.93
CA THR A 152 -1.02 45.31 -7.24
C THR A 152 -1.47 46.16 -8.42
N PRO A 153 -1.77 47.47 -8.19
CA PRO A 153 -2.17 48.37 -9.28
C PRO A 153 -1.04 48.42 -10.32
N THR A 154 -1.29 47.92 -11.51
CA THR A 154 -0.39 48.17 -12.63
C THR A 154 -0.83 49.47 -13.29
N THR A 155 -0.01 50.49 -13.18
CA THR A 155 -0.23 51.83 -13.73
C THR A 155 -0.23 51.77 -15.25
N GLY A 156 -1.44 51.75 -15.85
CA GLY A 156 -1.62 51.83 -17.29
C GLY A 156 -3.11 51.93 -17.62
N ALA A 157 -3.46 52.81 -18.53
CA ALA A 157 -4.86 53.26 -18.78
C ALA A 157 -5.84 52.16 -19.28
N THR A 158 -5.40 50.90 -19.40
CA THR A 158 -6.19 49.76 -19.85
C THR A 158 -5.96 48.46 -19.00
N ALA A 159 -5.13 48.53 -17.96
CA ALA A 159 -4.93 47.39 -17.06
C ALA A 159 -5.97 47.50 -15.91
N VAL A 160 -6.83 46.51 -15.81
CA VAL A 160 -7.79 46.39 -14.71
C VAL A 160 -7.22 45.32 -13.78
N ASP A 161 -7.07 45.67 -12.49
CA ASP A 161 -6.77 44.67 -11.49
C ASP A 161 -7.82 43.55 -11.57
N ALA A 162 -7.37 42.31 -11.67
CA ALA A 162 -8.26 41.18 -11.62
C ALA A 162 -8.90 41.16 -10.23
N THR A 163 -10.10 41.74 -10.12
CA THR A 163 -10.95 41.47 -8.95
C THR A 163 -11.77 40.23 -9.26
N PHE A 164 -12.07 39.44 -8.27
CA PHE A 164 -12.87 38.21 -8.49
C PHE A 164 -14.15 38.50 -9.25
N ALA A 165 -14.84 39.63 -8.92
CA ALA A 165 -16.08 39.98 -9.59
C ALA A 165 -15.91 40.33 -11.07
N ASN A 166 -14.76 40.90 -11.47
CA ASN A 166 -14.49 41.34 -12.86
C ASN A 166 -14.08 40.17 -13.78
N ILE A 167 -13.57 39.08 -13.23
CA ILE A 167 -13.09 37.91 -14.00
C ILE A 167 -14.03 36.70 -13.87
N GLY A 168 -15.21 36.88 -13.28
CA GLY A 168 -16.18 35.79 -13.11
C GLY A 168 -15.82 34.77 -12.06
N LEU A 169 -14.88 35.10 -11.18
CA LEU A 169 -14.51 34.28 -10.02
C LEU A 169 -15.04 34.94 -8.74
N GLN A 170 -15.19 34.17 -7.70
CA GLN A 170 -15.37 34.66 -6.34
C GLN A 170 -14.16 34.29 -5.50
N GLN A 171 -13.86 35.05 -4.47
CA GLN A 171 -12.80 34.69 -3.54
C GLN A 171 -13.15 33.36 -2.88
N VAL A 172 -12.32 32.38 -3.13
CA VAL A 172 -12.38 31.08 -2.45
C VAL A 172 -11.53 31.21 -1.20
N ALA A 173 -12.17 31.49 -0.08
CA ALA A 173 -11.50 31.29 1.20
C ALA A 173 -11.38 29.78 1.47
N LEU A 174 -10.29 29.35 2.10
CA LEU A 174 -10.16 28.02 2.65
C LEU A 174 -11.43 27.67 3.43
N GLY A 175 -12.20 26.69 2.93
CA GLY A 175 -13.48 26.27 3.54
C GLY A 175 -14.73 26.48 2.66
N ALA A 176 -14.68 27.29 1.58
CA ALA A 176 -15.83 27.51 0.70
C ALA A 176 -15.81 26.72 -0.60
N GLY A 177 -14.68 26.10 -0.94
CA GLY A 177 -14.43 25.28 -2.13
C GLY A 177 -12.94 24.98 -2.24
N GLY A 178 -12.56 24.02 -3.05
CA GLY A 178 -11.16 23.61 -3.17
C GLY A 178 -10.61 22.83 -1.97
N THR A 179 -11.45 22.44 -1.01
CA THR A 179 -11.06 21.67 0.18
C THR A 179 -11.43 20.22 0.05
N LEU A 180 -10.75 19.37 0.86
CA LEU A 180 -11.06 17.93 0.96
C LEU A 180 -12.18 17.66 1.99
N THR A 181 -12.57 18.65 2.79
CA THR A 181 -13.60 18.48 3.83
C THR A 181 -14.96 18.17 3.20
N GLY A 182 -15.51 16.99 3.52
CA GLY A 182 -16.78 16.52 2.96
C GLY A 182 -16.69 16.01 1.51
N ALA A 183 -15.50 15.96 0.92
CA ALA A 183 -15.31 15.39 -0.40
C ALA A 183 -15.42 13.85 -0.35
N THR A 184 -16.12 13.28 -1.32
CA THR A 184 -16.27 11.83 -1.44
C THR A 184 -15.07 11.26 -2.22
N ALA A 185 -14.52 10.14 -1.72
CA ALA A 185 -13.50 9.41 -2.45
C ALA A 185 -14.11 8.82 -3.74
N ARG A 186 -13.35 8.90 -4.83
CA ARG A 186 -13.65 8.24 -6.10
C ARG A 186 -12.77 7.00 -6.23
N HIS A 187 -13.31 5.99 -6.87
CA HIS A 187 -12.68 4.69 -7.04
C HIS A 187 -12.59 4.30 -8.52
N VAL A 188 -12.05 3.14 -8.79
CA VAL A 188 -11.94 2.62 -10.17
C VAL A 188 -13.33 2.50 -10.83
N GLU A 189 -14.38 2.28 -10.06
CA GLU A 189 -15.77 2.26 -10.57
C GLU A 189 -16.19 3.62 -11.15
N ASP A 190 -15.71 4.73 -10.58
CA ASP A 190 -16.06 6.10 -10.96
C ASP A 190 -15.26 6.64 -12.16
N LEU A 191 -14.44 5.80 -12.80
CA LEU A 191 -13.60 6.21 -13.90
C LEU A 191 -14.44 6.71 -15.08
N ASN A 192 -14.22 7.96 -15.45
CA ASN A 192 -14.86 8.59 -16.60
C ASN A 192 -13.83 9.32 -17.45
N VAL A 193 -13.58 8.81 -18.64
CA VAL A 193 -12.62 9.41 -19.59
C VAL A 193 -13.31 10.16 -20.73
N SER A 194 -14.62 10.39 -20.64
CA SER A 194 -15.37 11.13 -21.66
C SER A 194 -15.17 12.65 -21.60
N THR A 195 -14.66 13.13 -20.46
CA THR A 195 -14.34 14.55 -20.23
C THR A 195 -12.85 14.70 -19.90
N VAL A 196 -12.30 15.87 -20.20
CA VAL A 196 -10.88 16.18 -19.86
C VAL A 196 -10.65 16.09 -18.35
N GLU A 197 -11.59 16.61 -17.57
CA GLU A 197 -11.59 16.53 -16.10
C GLU A 197 -11.54 15.06 -15.64
N GLY A 198 -12.50 14.26 -16.11
CA GLY A 198 -12.58 12.85 -15.75
C GLY A 198 -11.32 12.09 -16.15
N ALA A 199 -10.74 12.39 -17.32
CA ALA A 199 -9.50 11.78 -17.78
C ALA A 199 -8.30 12.13 -16.87
N GLN A 200 -8.21 13.38 -16.42
CA GLN A 200 -7.14 13.80 -15.49
C GLN A 200 -7.31 13.15 -14.12
N GLN A 201 -8.52 13.12 -13.60
CA GLN A 201 -8.82 12.44 -12.32
C GLN A 201 -8.63 10.93 -12.42
N ALA A 202 -8.94 10.32 -13.58
CA ALA A 202 -8.72 8.91 -13.84
C ALA A 202 -7.25 8.50 -13.68
N LEU A 203 -6.31 9.34 -14.10
CA LEU A 203 -4.88 9.10 -13.89
C LEU A 203 -4.56 8.96 -12.40
N SER A 204 -5.02 9.90 -11.57
CA SER A 204 -4.80 9.85 -10.12
C SER A 204 -5.45 8.61 -9.46
N ILE A 205 -6.65 8.22 -9.91
CA ILE A 205 -7.35 7.02 -9.41
C ILE A 205 -6.56 5.76 -9.77
N VAL A 206 -6.11 5.67 -11.03
CA VAL A 206 -5.33 4.51 -11.51
C VAL A 206 -3.97 4.43 -10.80
N ASP A 207 -3.30 5.56 -10.59
CA ASP A 207 -2.04 5.59 -9.85
C ASP A 207 -2.22 5.11 -8.41
N LYS A 208 -3.29 5.54 -7.73
CA LYS A 208 -3.64 5.04 -6.39
C LYS A 208 -3.98 3.55 -6.37
N ALA A 209 -4.68 3.07 -7.40
CA ALA A 209 -4.96 1.65 -7.55
C ALA A 209 -3.68 0.83 -7.73
N LEU A 210 -2.77 1.29 -8.59
CA LEU A 210 -1.47 0.64 -8.81
C LEU A 210 -0.59 0.68 -7.55
N GLU A 211 -0.58 1.79 -6.82
CA GLU A 211 0.13 1.92 -5.55
C GLU A 211 -0.38 0.86 -4.55
N SER A 212 -1.71 0.73 -4.41
CA SER A 212 -2.33 -0.27 -3.53
C SER A 212 -1.97 -1.70 -3.92
N VAL A 213 -2.06 -2.03 -5.21
CA VAL A 213 -1.70 -3.36 -5.72
C VAL A 213 -0.20 -3.65 -5.51
N ASN A 214 0.67 -2.67 -5.78
CA ASN A 214 2.11 -2.85 -5.61
C ASN A 214 2.50 -3.00 -4.13
N SER A 215 1.86 -2.26 -3.23
CA SER A 215 2.05 -2.42 -1.78
C SER A 215 1.72 -3.85 -1.33
N VAL A 216 0.56 -4.36 -1.73
CA VAL A 216 0.16 -5.73 -1.38
C VAL A 216 1.09 -6.79 -1.98
N ARG A 217 1.54 -6.59 -3.23
CA ARG A 217 2.54 -7.50 -3.83
C ARG A 217 3.85 -7.51 -3.06
N ALA A 218 4.29 -6.35 -2.56
CA ALA A 218 5.49 -6.25 -1.72
C ALA A 218 5.30 -6.99 -0.38
N ASP A 219 4.15 -6.79 0.28
CA ASP A 219 3.81 -7.47 1.53
C ASP A 219 3.73 -8.99 1.36
N LEU A 220 3.08 -9.46 0.29
CA LEU A 220 3.02 -10.88 -0.03
C LEU A 220 4.40 -11.45 -0.34
N GLY A 221 5.26 -10.70 -1.04
CA GLY A 221 6.65 -11.09 -1.27
C GLY A 221 7.47 -11.21 0.03
N ALA A 222 7.27 -10.28 0.95
CA ALA A 222 7.89 -10.36 2.28
C ALA A 222 7.41 -11.58 3.08
N ILE A 223 6.10 -11.87 3.03
CA ILE A 223 5.51 -13.05 3.66
C ILE A 223 6.07 -14.34 3.05
N GLN A 224 6.17 -14.45 1.72
CA GLN A 224 6.76 -15.60 1.04
C GLN A 224 8.21 -15.86 1.49
N ASN A 225 9.04 -14.81 1.55
CA ASN A 225 10.42 -14.91 2.04
C ASN A 225 10.46 -15.37 3.50
N ARG A 226 9.56 -14.86 4.33
CA ARG A 226 9.44 -15.27 5.74
C ARG A 226 9.05 -16.75 5.86
N PHE A 227 8.08 -17.21 5.08
CA PHE A 227 7.71 -18.63 5.04
C PHE A 227 8.89 -19.50 4.61
N THR A 228 9.60 -19.13 3.56
CA THR A 228 10.77 -19.87 3.09
C THR A 228 11.84 -20.00 4.19
N SER A 229 12.13 -18.90 4.89
CA SER A 229 13.11 -18.90 5.99
C SER A 229 12.66 -19.76 7.16
N VAL A 230 11.37 -19.70 7.50
CA VAL A 230 10.81 -20.52 8.59
C VAL A 230 10.82 -22.01 8.22
N VAL A 231 10.44 -22.37 7.00
CA VAL A 231 10.49 -23.76 6.52
C VAL A 231 11.92 -24.32 6.58
N ALA A 232 12.91 -23.55 6.11
CA ALA A 232 14.31 -23.96 6.18
C ALA A 232 14.79 -24.14 7.65
N ASN A 233 14.41 -23.25 8.55
CA ASN A 233 14.74 -23.36 9.97
C ASN A 233 14.05 -24.58 10.62
N LEU A 234 12.79 -24.81 10.32
CA LEU A 234 12.05 -25.97 10.81
C LEU A 234 12.66 -27.29 10.31
N GLN A 235 13.10 -27.33 9.06
CA GLN A 235 13.77 -28.50 8.49
C GLN A 235 15.08 -28.80 9.23
N THR A 236 15.93 -27.78 9.42
CA THR A 236 17.16 -27.92 10.20
C THR A 236 16.89 -28.34 11.65
N SER A 237 15.86 -27.78 12.28
CA SER A 237 15.45 -28.14 13.64
C SER A 237 14.95 -29.59 13.70
N SER A 238 14.18 -30.02 12.72
CA SER A 238 13.68 -31.40 12.60
C SER A 238 14.83 -32.40 12.44
N GLU A 239 15.81 -32.09 11.61
CA GLU A 239 17.02 -32.90 11.44
C GLU A 239 17.82 -33.00 12.74
N ASN A 240 18.04 -31.89 13.42
CA ASN A 240 18.74 -31.88 14.71
C ASN A 240 18.00 -32.68 15.79
N LEU A 241 16.68 -32.57 15.84
CA LEU A 241 15.84 -33.34 16.76
C LEU A 241 15.87 -34.83 16.41
N ALA A 242 15.81 -35.18 15.12
CA ALA A 242 15.94 -36.56 14.67
C ALA A 242 17.32 -37.18 15.03
N ALA A 243 18.40 -36.42 14.80
CA ALA A 243 19.74 -36.81 15.18
C ALA A 243 19.92 -36.98 16.69
N SER A 244 19.32 -36.05 17.48
CA SER A 244 19.34 -36.15 18.93
C SER A 244 18.53 -37.33 19.45
N ARG A 245 17.36 -37.58 18.85
CA ARG A 245 16.53 -38.74 19.16
C ARG A 245 17.25 -40.05 18.83
N SER A 246 17.94 -40.12 17.67
CA SER A 246 18.74 -41.27 17.26
C SER A 246 19.84 -41.52 18.30
N ARG A 247 20.58 -40.49 18.74
CA ARG A 247 21.65 -40.65 19.77
C ARG A 247 21.13 -41.14 21.11
N ILE A 248 19.90 -40.80 21.47
CA ILE A 248 19.31 -41.24 22.75
C ILE A 248 18.72 -42.65 22.62
N ARG A 249 18.07 -42.97 21.51
CA ARG A 249 17.32 -44.20 21.33
C ARG A 249 18.10 -45.31 20.70
N ASP A 250 18.95 -44.98 19.73
CA ASP A 250 19.80 -45.95 19.04
C ASP A 250 21.11 -45.97 19.80
N THR A 251 21.17 -46.82 20.85
CA THR A 251 22.39 -47.13 21.58
C THR A 251 23.47 -47.52 20.56
N ASP A 252 24.68 -47.03 20.78
CA ASP A 252 25.83 -47.42 19.94
C ASP A 252 25.92 -48.95 19.94
N PHE A 253 25.40 -49.57 18.89
CA PHE A 253 25.27 -51.02 18.76
C PHE A 253 26.63 -51.72 18.92
N ALA A 254 27.71 -51.06 18.49
CA ALA A 254 29.06 -51.55 18.67
C ALA A 254 29.47 -51.60 20.15
N LYS A 255 29.11 -50.55 20.92
CA LYS A 255 29.40 -50.47 22.37
C LYS A 255 28.58 -51.49 23.15
N GLU A 256 27.31 -51.65 22.85
CA GLU A 256 26.43 -52.64 23.49
C GLU A 256 26.87 -54.06 23.18
N THR A 257 27.25 -54.34 21.92
CA THR A 257 27.78 -55.65 21.51
C THR A 257 29.13 -55.97 22.22
N ALA A 258 30.00 -54.95 22.34
CA ALA A 258 31.26 -55.10 23.07
C ALA A 258 31.03 -55.40 24.56
N GLU A 259 30.08 -54.73 25.19
CA GLU A 259 29.69 -54.92 26.58
C GLU A 259 29.06 -56.33 26.79
N LEU A 260 28.18 -56.74 25.87
CA LEU A 260 27.62 -58.09 25.87
C LEU A 260 28.68 -59.15 25.73
N THR A 261 29.60 -58.97 24.78
CA THR A 261 30.71 -59.89 24.53
C THR A 261 31.64 -59.97 25.75
N ARG A 262 31.95 -58.80 26.35
CA ARG A 262 32.75 -58.75 27.58
C ARG A 262 32.07 -59.49 28.72
N THR A 263 30.78 -59.32 28.91
CA THR A 263 30.01 -60.02 29.95
C THR A 263 29.97 -61.52 29.72
N GLN A 264 29.79 -61.97 28.48
CA GLN A 264 29.86 -63.40 28.11
C GLN A 264 31.23 -64.00 28.37
N ILE A 265 32.31 -63.31 28.01
CA ILE A 265 33.70 -63.77 28.26
C ILE A 265 33.97 -63.86 29.77
N LEU A 266 33.53 -62.85 30.58
CA LEU A 266 33.66 -62.85 31.99
C LEU A 266 32.86 -64.00 32.63
N GLN A 267 31.68 -64.33 32.12
CA GLN A 267 30.87 -65.47 32.61
C GLN A 267 31.55 -66.77 32.30
N GLN A 268 32.08 -66.97 31.06
CA GLN A 268 32.82 -68.16 30.70
C GLN A 268 34.11 -68.30 31.51
N ALA A 269 34.88 -67.24 31.64
CA ALA A 269 36.10 -67.21 32.44
C ALA A 269 35.81 -67.50 33.92
N GLY A 270 34.75 -66.93 34.46
CA GLY A 270 34.29 -67.15 35.83
C GLY A 270 33.91 -68.60 36.10
N THR A 271 33.16 -69.22 35.19
CA THR A 271 32.81 -70.63 35.31
C THR A 271 34.03 -71.55 35.18
N ALA A 272 34.96 -71.25 34.24
CA ALA A 272 36.20 -71.95 34.09
C ALA A 272 37.11 -71.88 35.33
N MET A 273 37.24 -70.64 35.89
CA MET A 273 38.01 -70.43 37.12
C MET A 273 37.38 -71.12 38.34
N LEU A 274 36.06 -71.16 38.43
CA LEU A 274 35.31 -71.89 39.46
C LEU A 274 35.59 -73.43 39.32
N ALA A 275 35.51 -73.93 38.10
CA ALA A 275 35.84 -75.35 37.82
C ALA A 275 37.30 -75.68 38.24
N GLN A 276 38.24 -74.79 37.89
CA GLN A 276 39.67 -74.93 38.25
C GLN A 276 39.84 -74.85 39.77
N ALA A 277 39.18 -73.90 40.44
CA ALA A 277 39.27 -73.78 41.90
C ALA A 277 38.71 -74.99 42.65
N ASN A 278 37.66 -75.62 42.10
CA ASN A 278 37.09 -76.87 42.66
C ASN A 278 37.96 -78.09 42.45
N GLN A 279 38.89 -78.08 41.51
CA GLN A 279 39.83 -79.20 41.30
C GLN A 279 40.98 -79.18 42.34
N VAL A 280 41.35 -78.04 42.89
CA VAL A 280 42.44 -77.89 43.84
C VAL A 280 42.21 -78.75 45.10
N PRO A 281 41.03 -78.76 45.74
CA PRO A 281 40.76 -79.61 46.88
C PRO A 281 40.79 -81.10 46.60
N GLN A 282 40.39 -81.48 45.36
CA GLN A 282 40.45 -82.88 44.96
C GLN A 282 41.86 -83.41 44.83
N ASN A 283 42.78 -82.56 44.30
CA ASN A 283 44.21 -82.90 44.19
C ASN A 283 44.85 -82.98 45.61
N VAL A 284 44.44 -82.17 46.54
CA VAL A 284 44.88 -82.22 47.93
C VAL A 284 44.36 -83.46 48.62
N MET A 285 43.13 -83.90 48.37
CA MET A 285 42.56 -85.13 48.90
C MET A 285 43.26 -86.37 48.36
N SER A 286 43.66 -86.36 47.08
CA SER A 286 44.40 -87.50 46.46
C SER A 286 45.86 -87.65 47.00
N LEU A 287 46.42 -86.54 47.50
CA LEU A 287 47.77 -86.55 48.13
C LEU A 287 47.70 -87.03 49.61
N LEU A 288 46.53 -86.81 50.29
CA LEU A 288 46.32 -87.27 51.67
C LEU A 288 45.95 -88.75 51.79
N GLN A 289 45.56 -89.38 50.69
CA GLN A 289 45.18 -90.82 50.61
C GLN A 289 46.32 -91.72 50.11
N ARG A 290 47.52 -91.23 49.98
CA ARG A 290 48.75 -91.98 49.71
C ARG A 290 49.59 -92.09 50.98
#